data_1291d08af26eed8af72dcc1175f10ec3
#
_entry.id   1291d08af26eed8af72dcc1175f10ec3
#
_cell.length_a   1.000
_cell.length_b   1.000
_cell.length_c   1.000
_cell.angle_alpha   90.00
_cell.angle_beta   90.00
_cell.angle_gamma   90.00
#
_symmetry.space_group_name_H-M   'P 1'
#
loop_
_entity.id
_entity.type
_entity.pdbx_description
1 polymer ?
#
loop_
_entity_poly.entity_id
_entity_poly.type
_entity_poly.pdbx_seq_one_letter_code
_entity_poly.pdbx_strand_id
1 'polypeptide(L)' 'MKDDDSNVNRDLFKNIERLRSLRIEHRDLDDVIARLIMDFNADEVQIKRLKRRKLMLKDQITRLESQLIPDLNA' A
#
# COMPACT_ATOMS: atom_id res chain seq x y z
N MET A 1 -23.57 -20.15 -14.83
CA MET A 1 -24.05 -19.78 -13.51
C MET A 1 -23.52 -18.42 -13.10
N LYS A 2 -24.28 -17.77 -12.33
CA LYS A 2 -23.93 -16.43 -11.89
C LYS A 2 -22.93 -16.39 -10.77
N ASP A 3 -22.70 -17.53 -10.17
CA ASP A 3 -21.78 -17.62 -9.04
C ASP A 3 -20.37 -17.20 -9.43
N ASP A 4 -19.96 -17.54 -10.64
CA ASP A 4 -18.63 -17.19 -11.11
C ASP A 4 -18.45 -15.70 -11.22
N ASP A 5 -19.45 -15.01 -11.76
CA ASP A 5 -19.40 -13.57 -11.88
C ASP A 5 -19.43 -12.90 -10.53
N SER A 6 -20.24 -13.42 -9.61
CA SER A 6 -20.27 -12.88 -8.25
C SER A 6 -18.93 -13.01 -7.55
N ASN A 7 -18.27 -14.16 -7.74
CA ASN A 7 -16.96 -14.38 -7.12
C ASN A 7 -15.91 -13.44 -7.68
N VAL A 8 -15.93 -13.23 -8.99
CA VAL A 8 -14.98 -12.31 -9.62
C VAL A 8 -15.18 -10.90 -9.12
N ASN A 9 -16.42 -10.46 -9.03
CA ASN A 9 -16.73 -9.12 -8.55
C ASN A 9 -16.35 -8.95 -7.09
N ARG A 10 -16.54 -9.99 -6.30
CA ARG A 10 -16.18 -9.96 -4.89
C ARG A 10 -14.68 -9.85 -4.72
N ASP A 11 -13.92 -10.62 -5.49
CA ASP A 11 -12.47 -10.56 -5.42
C ASP A 11 -11.95 -9.21 -5.86
N LEU A 12 -12.53 -8.67 -6.91
CA LEU A 12 -12.15 -7.34 -7.38
C LEU A 12 -12.43 -6.29 -6.30
N PHE A 13 -13.58 -6.36 -5.68
CA PHE A 13 -13.94 -5.43 -4.62
C PHE A 13 -12.96 -5.53 -3.45
N LYS A 14 -12.62 -6.74 -3.04
CA LYS A 14 -11.67 -6.95 -1.96
C LYS A 14 -10.30 -6.37 -2.30
N ASN A 15 -9.88 -6.56 -3.53
CA ASN A 15 -8.59 -6.04 -3.97
C ASN A 15 -8.57 -4.52 -3.99
N ILE A 16 -9.67 -3.92 -4.39
CA ILE A 16 -9.78 -2.46 -4.38
C ILE A 16 -9.73 -1.93 -2.95
N GLU A 17 -10.43 -2.60 -2.03
CA GLU A 17 -10.41 -2.20 -0.63
C GLU A 17 -9.03 -2.38 -0.01
N ARG A 18 -8.36 -3.46 -0.37
CA ARG A 18 -7.00 -3.70 0.10
C ARG A 18 -6.06 -2.61 -0.41
N LEU A 19 -6.19 -2.26 -1.67
CA LEU A 19 -5.37 -1.20 -2.25
C LEU A 19 -5.58 0.12 -1.53
N ARG A 20 -6.82 0.44 -1.24
CA ARG A 20 -7.15 1.66 -0.50
C ARG A 20 -6.49 1.66 0.89
N SER A 21 -6.61 0.54 1.60
CA SER A 21 -5.99 0.41 2.92
C SER A 21 -4.48 0.56 2.86
N LEU A 22 -3.85 -0.05 1.88
CA LEU A 22 -2.40 0.05 1.72
C LEU A 22 -1.96 1.49 1.42
N ARG A 23 -2.72 2.19 0.62
CA ARG A 23 -2.41 3.59 0.31
C ARG A 23 -2.53 4.47 1.54
N ILE A 24 -3.53 4.23 2.37
CA ILE A 24 -3.70 4.98 3.60
C ILE A 24 -2.54 4.71 4.54
N GLU A 25 -2.16 3.44 4.71
CA GLU A 25 -1.02 3.09 5.55
C GLU A 25 0.27 3.73 5.06
N HIS A 26 0.49 3.70 3.76
CA HIS A 26 1.67 4.29 3.16
C HIS A 26 1.74 5.80 3.44
N ARG A 27 0.61 6.46 3.29
CA ARG A 27 0.51 7.90 3.53
C ARG A 27 0.75 8.22 5.00
N ASP A 28 0.15 7.44 5.90
CA ASP A 28 0.32 7.65 7.34
C ASP A 28 1.77 7.46 7.75
N LEU A 29 2.43 6.44 7.20
CA LEU A 29 3.83 6.20 7.48
C LEU A 29 4.71 7.35 6.98
N ASP A 30 4.39 7.85 5.80
CA ASP A 30 5.13 8.98 5.23
C ASP A 30 5.05 10.19 6.16
N ASP A 31 3.86 10.46 6.69
CA ASP A 31 3.66 11.58 7.62
C ASP A 31 4.43 11.37 8.91
N VAL A 32 4.40 10.16 9.46
CA VAL A 32 5.13 9.84 10.68
C VAL A 32 6.63 10.00 10.47
N ILE A 33 7.14 9.48 9.36
CA ILE A 33 8.57 9.58 9.05
C ILE A 33 8.99 11.05 8.92
N ALA A 34 8.17 11.85 8.25
CA ALA A 34 8.48 13.26 8.07
C ALA A 34 8.59 13.99 9.41
N ARG A 35 7.71 13.66 10.35
CA ARG A 35 7.77 14.25 11.69
C ARG A 35 8.98 13.79 12.46
N LEU A 36 9.31 12.50 12.37
CA LEU A 36 10.45 11.95 13.08
C LEU A 36 11.77 12.52 12.59
N ILE A 37 11.87 12.77 11.30
CA ILE A 37 13.09 13.35 10.72
C ILE A 37 13.35 14.74 11.31
N MET A 38 12.30 15.47 11.66
CA MET A 38 12.44 16.81 12.21
C MET A 38 12.74 16.81 13.71
N ASP A 39 12.69 15.68 14.35
CA ASP A 39 12.89 15.53 15.78
C ASP A 39 14.34 15.14 16.09
N PHE A 40 15.06 15.99 16.81
CA PHE A 40 16.44 15.69 17.20
C PHE A 40 16.58 14.44 18.05
N ASN A 41 15.54 14.13 18.80
CA ASN A 41 15.58 13.00 19.73
C ASN A 41 15.07 11.71 19.12
N ALA A 42 14.70 11.73 17.86
CA ALA A 42 14.17 10.54 17.21
C ALA A 42 15.26 9.50 17.03
N ASP A 43 14.88 8.24 17.23
CA ASP A 43 15.77 7.10 17.06
C ASP A 43 15.95 6.82 15.58
N GLU A 44 17.20 6.87 15.13
CA GLU A 44 17.53 6.61 13.73
C GLU A 44 17.15 5.20 13.31
N VAL A 45 17.27 4.24 14.22
CA VAL A 45 16.89 2.86 13.93
C VAL A 45 15.39 2.78 13.66
N GLN A 46 14.61 3.49 14.45
CA GLN A 46 13.17 3.53 14.25
C GLN A 46 12.83 4.13 12.89
N ILE A 47 13.49 5.22 12.53
CA ILE A 47 13.26 5.87 11.23
C ILE A 47 13.58 4.90 10.10
N LYS A 48 14.69 4.18 10.19
CA LYS A 48 15.07 3.22 9.17
C LYS A 48 14.05 2.10 9.03
N ARG A 49 13.53 1.61 10.16
CA ARG A 49 12.51 0.56 10.13
C ARG A 49 11.24 1.04 9.46
N LEU A 50 10.82 2.25 9.77
CA LEU A 50 9.61 2.82 9.19
C LEU A 50 9.78 3.07 7.70
N LYS A 51 10.96 3.53 7.28
CA LYS A 51 11.24 3.72 5.86
C LYS A 51 11.20 2.39 5.11
N ARG A 52 11.74 1.35 5.71
CA ARG A 52 11.70 0.03 5.11
C ARG A 52 10.26 -0.46 4.96
N ARG A 53 9.46 -0.29 6.00
CA ARG A 53 8.05 -0.66 5.94
C ARG A 53 7.34 0.12 4.86
N LYS A 54 7.64 1.40 4.72
CA LYS A 54 7.04 2.22 3.67
C LYS A 54 7.37 1.67 2.29
N LEU A 55 8.61 1.26 2.08
CA LEU A 55 9.02 0.67 0.81
C LEU A 55 8.29 -0.64 0.54
N MET A 56 8.10 -1.46 1.56
CA MET A 56 7.36 -2.70 1.41
C MET A 56 5.91 -2.44 1.04
N LEU A 57 5.30 -1.45 1.67
CA LEU A 57 3.93 -1.06 1.33
C LEU A 57 3.83 -0.56 -0.10
N LYS A 58 4.79 0.26 -0.51
CA LYS A 58 4.84 0.76 -1.87
C LYS A 58 4.92 -0.38 -2.88
N ASP A 59 5.74 -1.38 -2.57
CA ASP A 59 5.88 -2.54 -3.43
C ASP A 59 4.57 -3.32 -3.54
N GLN A 60 3.88 -3.51 -2.42
CA GLN A 60 2.60 -4.18 -2.42
C GLN A 60 1.55 -3.40 -3.20
N ILE A 61 1.55 -2.10 -3.04
CA ILE A 61 0.65 -1.23 -3.80
C ILE A 61 0.88 -1.37 -5.29
N THR A 62 2.13 -1.32 -5.70
CA THR A 62 2.49 -1.43 -7.11
C THR A 62 2.06 -2.76 -7.70
N ARG A 63 2.28 -3.84 -6.96
CA ARG A 63 1.87 -5.17 -7.42
C ARG A 63 0.36 -5.28 -7.55
N LEU A 64 -0.36 -4.76 -6.59
CA LEU A 64 -1.81 -4.83 -6.60
C LEU A 64 -2.39 -3.97 -7.72
N GLU A 65 -1.81 -2.79 -7.93
CA GLU A 65 -2.22 -1.93 -9.03
C GLU A 65 -2.01 -2.62 -10.38
N SER A 66 -0.90 -3.32 -10.53
CA SER A 66 -0.64 -4.08 -11.75
C SER A 66 -1.69 -5.14 -12.01
N GLN A 67 -2.17 -5.76 -10.95
CA GLN A 67 -3.21 -6.78 -11.08
C GLN A 67 -4.56 -6.18 -11.44
N LEU A 68 -4.86 -5.00 -10.90
CA LEU A 68 -6.16 -4.38 -11.10
C LEU A 68 -6.26 -3.63 -12.41
N ILE A 69 -5.13 -3.17 -12.94
CA ILE A 69 -5.10 -2.37 -14.17
C ILE A 69 -4.09 -2.99 -15.13
N PRO A 70 -4.43 -4.14 -15.71
CA PRO A 70 -3.51 -4.80 -16.63
C PRO A 70 -3.40 -4.03 -17.94
N ASP A 71 -2.29 -4.21 -18.61
CA ASP A 71 -2.07 -3.76 -19.97
C ASP A 71 -2.07 -2.26 -20.20
N LEU A 72 -1.92 -1.50 -19.17
CA LEU A 72 -1.82 -0.06 -19.35
C LEU A 72 -0.57 0.32 -20.13
N ASN A 73 0.44 -0.51 -20.06
CA ASN A 73 1.72 -0.25 -20.71
C ASN A 73 1.97 -1.13 -21.91
N ALA A 74 0.99 -1.88 -22.28
CA ALA A 74 1.14 -2.82 -23.41
C ALA A 74 1.25 -2.10 -24.75
#